data_6dec8813ba103a92cab6ecaf169f02e9
#
_entry.id   6dec8813ba103a92cab6ecaf169f02e9
#
_cell.length_a   1.000
_cell.length_b   1.000
_cell.length_c   1.000
_cell.angle_alpha   90.00
_cell.angle_beta   90.00
_cell.angle_gamma   90.00
#
_symmetry.space_group_name_H-M   'P 1'
#
loop_
_entity.id
_entity.type
_entity.pdbx_description
1 polymer ?
#
loop_
_entity_poly.entity_id
_entity_poly.type
_entity_poly.pdbx_seq_one_letter_code
_entity_poly.pdbx_strand_id
1 'polypeptide(L)'
;MKVSLNLIKQLINFELPPVDELVSRVNQQLGGVEEVTDLKAKYGGARIVRVVECEKHPNADRLSVTKIDDGGIADVPRDDNGYVQVVCGAPNVHADMWAIWLPPKSTVPASFDDTEPFVLDARPLRGILSQGMLAAADELAIGTDHEGIIEINERDIPAGVTLQAGASFAEVFGLDDYVLEIENKMFTHRPDCFGQLGVAREIAGIFHQQFNSPDWYNAIQEFADSDGLELEVFNEANELAPAFSVIAIKNVDIHPSPLWLQCQLVAMGGKPINNIVDATNYVMFMTAQPTHAYDYDKLRGHKLGVRMAHDGEKVGLLNGKEYELTAGDIVIADGEGVIGLAGIMGGADTEVSAETKNIVLECANFDMYALRRTAMRHGIFTDALTRFNKGQSPAQIDPILKWLIGMVGGKQASPMLFKNHSSLRQVLV
;
A
#
# COMPACT_ATOMS: atom_id res chain seq x y z
N MET A 1 -3.38 -3.63 14.74
CA MET A 1 -3.20 -3.94 13.30
C MET A 1 -4.53 -3.72 12.60
N LYS A 2 -4.53 -3.01 11.47
CA LYS A 2 -5.76 -2.73 10.70
C LYS A 2 -6.10 -3.88 9.76
N VAL A 3 -7.35 -4.32 9.82
CA VAL A 3 -7.90 -5.44 9.05
C VAL A 3 -9.12 -4.96 8.27
N SER A 4 -9.02 -4.96 6.95
CA SER A 4 -10.10 -4.62 6.03
C SER A 4 -11.04 -5.81 5.85
N LEU A 5 -12.32 -5.65 6.17
CA LEU A 5 -13.28 -6.74 6.00
C LEU A 5 -13.54 -7.06 4.53
N ASN A 6 -13.44 -6.08 3.64
CA ASN A 6 -13.56 -6.31 2.19
C ASN A 6 -12.40 -7.16 1.66
N LEU A 7 -11.16 -6.93 2.13
CA LEU A 7 -10.02 -7.80 1.78
C LEU A 7 -10.17 -9.20 2.40
N ILE A 8 -10.66 -9.31 3.63
CA ILE A 8 -10.94 -10.62 4.24
C ILE A 8 -11.97 -11.40 3.40
N LYS A 9 -13.08 -10.76 2.97
CA LYS A 9 -14.09 -11.39 2.11
C LYS A 9 -13.53 -11.92 0.79
N GLN A 10 -12.51 -11.29 0.22
CA GLN A 10 -11.83 -11.76 -0.99
C GLN A 10 -10.96 -13.02 -0.75
N LEU A 11 -10.56 -13.26 0.49
CA LEU A 11 -9.67 -14.35 0.90
C LEU A 11 -10.41 -15.57 1.47
N ILE A 12 -11.69 -15.46 1.72
CA ILE A 12 -12.55 -16.53 2.27
C ILE A 12 -13.66 -16.91 1.28
N ASN A 13 -14.27 -18.06 1.47
CA ASN A 13 -15.33 -18.59 0.62
C ASN A 13 -16.69 -18.72 1.33
N PHE A 14 -16.87 -18.01 2.41
CA PHE A 14 -18.12 -17.96 3.19
C PHE A 14 -18.46 -16.51 3.55
N GLU A 15 -19.74 -16.26 3.85
CA GLU A 15 -20.21 -14.94 4.26
C GLU A 15 -19.79 -14.63 5.70
N LEU A 16 -19.27 -13.41 5.90
CA LEU A 16 -19.00 -12.93 7.26
C LEU A 16 -20.32 -12.59 7.96
N PRO A 17 -20.42 -12.87 9.28
CA PRO A 17 -21.56 -12.43 10.07
C PRO A 17 -21.59 -10.89 10.19
N PRO A 18 -22.67 -10.31 10.75
CA PRO A 18 -22.68 -8.89 11.10
C PRO A 18 -21.48 -8.48 11.91
N VAL A 19 -21.00 -7.24 11.71
CA VAL A 19 -19.71 -6.75 12.28
C VAL A 19 -19.64 -6.93 13.79
N ASP A 20 -20.74 -6.66 14.52
CA ASP A 20 -20.78 -6.80 15.98
C ASP A 20 -20.54 -8.26 16.43
N GLU A 21 -21.09 -9.23 15.72
CA GLU A 21 -20.89 -10.65 16.00
C GLU A 21 -19.44 -11.05 15.66
N LEU A 22 -18.90 -10.60 14.52
CA LEU A 22 -17.51 -10.84 14.13
C LEU A 22 -16.56 -10.29 15.18
N VAL A 23 -16.74 -9.03 15.61
CA VAL A 23 -15.93 -8.38 16.64
C VAL A 23 -15.98 -9.16 17.96
N SER A 24 -17.18 -9.60 18.37
CA SER A 24 -17.33 -10.42 19.58
C SER A 24 -16.52 -11.71 19.53
N ARG A 25 -16.53 -12.42 18.38
CA ARG A 25 -15.78 -13.65 18.17
C ARG A 25 -14.27 -13.43 18.12
N VAL A 26 -13.84 -12.39 17.40
CA VAL A 26 -12.41 -11.99 17.31
C VAL A 26 -11.88 -11.65 18.69
N ASN A 27 -12.62 -10.87 19.50
CA ASN A 27 -12.26 -10.54 20.88
C ASN A 27 -12.07 -11.76 21.77
N GLN A 28 -12.85 -12.81 21.56
CA GLN A 28 -12.81 -14.02 22.38
C GLN A 28 -11.67 -14.97 22.01
N GLN A 29 -11.23 -14.98 20.74
CA GLN A 29 -10.41 -16.08 20.23
C GLN A 29 -9.09 -15.64 19.57
N LEU A 30 -8.98 -14.39 19.10
CA LEU A 30 -7.77 -13.89 18.44
C LEU A 30 -7.11 -12.77 19.25
N GLY A 31 -7.78 -11.63 19.39
CA GLY A 31 -7.24 -10.46 20.10
C GLY A 31 -8.27 -9.36 20.24
N GLY A 32 -8.04 -8.43 21.16
CA GLY A 32 -8.95 -7.31 21.39
C GLY A 32 -9.08 -6.43 20.16
N VAL A 33 -10.31 -6.17 19.73
CA VAL A 33 -10.61 -5.14 18.72
C VAL A 33 -10.67 -3.83 19.46
N GLU A 34 -9.69 -2.95 19.22
CA GLU A 34 -9.57 -1.66 19.90
C GLU A 34 -10.48 -0.61 19.24
N GLU A 35 -10.65 -0.69 17.91
CA GLU A 35 -11.46 0.24 17.13
C GLU A 35 -12.11 -0.48 15.93
N VAL A 36 -13.31 -0.01 15.56
CA VAL A 36 -14.01 -0.37 14.33
C VAL A 36 -14.26 0.93 13.54
N THR A 37 -13.54 1.10 12.45
CA THR A 37 -13.68 2.26 11.57
C THR A 37 -14.66 1.95 10.46
N ASP A 38 -15.70 2.78 10.29
CA ASP A 38 -16.64 2.72 9.17
C ASP A 38 -16.14 3.65 8.04
N LEU A 39 -15.47 3.07 7.04
CA LEU A 39 -14.97 3.82 5.87
C LEU A 39 -16.11 4.27 4.96
N LYS A 40 -17.25 3.55 4.94
CA LYS A 40 -18.42 3.97 4.19
C LYS A 40 -18.96 5.32 4.69
N ALA A 41 -18.97 5.54 5.99
CA ALA A 41 -19.38 6.83 6.57
C ALA A 41 -18.45 7.96 6.08
N LYS A 42 -17.15 7.69 5.98
CA LYS A 42 -16.14 8.66 5.54
C LYS A 42 -16.22 8.98 4.05
N TYR A 43 -16.37 7.97 3.19
CA TYR A 43 -16.30 8.11 1.73
C TYR A 43 -17.64 8.07 1.03
N GLY A 44 -18.73 7.78 1.73
CA GLY A 44 -20.05 7.54 1.16
C GLY A 44 -20.67 8.73 0.40
N GLY A 45 -20.17 9.95 0.62
CA GLY A 45 -20.56 11.14 -0.13
C GLY A 45 -19.91 11.25 -1.52
N ALA A 46 -18.77 10.61 -1.74
CA ALA A 46 -17.99 10.75 -2.98
C ALA A 46 -18.63 9.96 -4.14
N ARG A 47 -18.67 10.59 -5.32
CA ARG A 47 -19.27 10.01 -6.54
C ARG A 47 -18.28 10.06 -7.70
N ILE A 48 -18.30 9.02 -8.51
CA ILE A 48 -17.58 8.99 -9.77
C ILE A 48 -18.43 9.72 -10.80
N VAL A 49 -17.82 10.69 -11.49
CA VAL A 49 -18.51 11.53 -12.47
C VAL A 49 -17.71 11.63 -13.75
N ARG A 50 -18.40 11.91 -14.86
CA ARG A 50 -17.73 12.27 -16.10
C ARG A 50 -17.78 13.78 -16.29
N VAL A 51 -16.67 14.40 -16.53
CA VAL A 51 -16.60 15.79 -16.94
C VAL A 51 -16.97 15.85 -18.43
N VAL A 52 -18.12 16.44 -18.76
CA VAL A 52 -18.63 16.49 -20.15
C VAL A 52 -18.13 17.72 -20.89
N GLU A 53 -18.08 18.84 -20.17
CA GLU A 53 -17.63 20.14 -20.70
C GLU A 53 -16.67 20.79 -19.70
N CYS A 54 -15.68 21.49 -20.23
CA CYS A 54 -14.73 22.27 -19.44
C CYS A 54 -14.35 23.55 -20.18
N GLU A 55 -14.75 24.70 -19.64
CA GLU A 55 -14.49 26.01 -20.19
C GLU A 55 -13.75 26.91 -19.18
N LYS A 56 -12.99 27.89 -19.69
CA LYS A 56 -12.35 28.87 -18.80
C LYS A 56 -13.37 29.73 -18.09
N HIS A 57 -13.14 29.99 -16.82
CA HIS A 57 -14.00 30.85 -16.04
C HIS A 57 -13.91 32.30 -16.54
N PRO A 58 -15.05 32.99 -16.85
CA PRO A 58 -15.02 34.31 -17.46
C PRO A 58 -14.40 35.42 -16.58
N ASN A 59 -14.39 35.22 -15.25
CA ASN A 59 -13.94 36.24 -14.30
C ASN A 59 -12.74 35.76 -13.44
N ALA A 60 -12.04 34.65 -13.83
CA ALA A 60 -10.91 34.13 -13.05
C ALA A 60 -10.00 33.26 -13.90
N ASP A 61 -8.76 33.66 -14.11
CA ASP A 61 -7.78 33.04 -15.00
C ASP A 61 -7.39 31.59 -14.55
N ARG A 62 -7.49 31.29 -13.26
CA ARG A 62 -7.09 29.99 -12.68
C ARG A 62 -8.26 29.06 -12.42
N LEU A 63 -9.48 29.45 -12.83
CA LEU A 63 -10.65 28.61 -12.63
C LEU A 63 -11.20 28.13 -13.97
N SER A 64 -11.80 26.95 -13.95
CA SER A 64 -12.59 26.39 -15.03
C SER A 64 -14.03 26.18 -14.56
N VAL A 65 -14.98 26.38 -15.46
CA VAL A 65 -16.37 26.00 -15.28
C VAL A 65 -16.58 24.67 -15.97
N THR A 66 -16.95 23.65 -15.22
CA THR A 66 -17.19 22.32 -15.76
C THR A 66 -18.67 21.96 -15.71
N LYS A 67 -19.08 21.10 -16.64
CA LYS A 67 -20.36 20.37 -16.61
C LYS A 67 -20.05 18.93 -16.39
N ILE A 68 -20.63 18.35 -15.37
CA ILE A 68 -20.40 16.93 -15.02
C ILE A 68 -21.68 16.14 -15.17
N ASP A 69 -21.54 14.90 -15.64
CA ASP A 69 -22.57 13.88 -15.60
C ASP A 69 -22.38 13.05 -14.32
N ASP A 70 -23.38 13.06 -13.46
CA ASP A 70 -23.46 12.29 -12.22
C ASP A 70 -24.50 11.17 -12.28
N GLY A 71 -24.97 10.80 -13.47
CA GLY A 71 -26.02 9.81 -13.66
C GLY A 71 -27.40 10.22 -13.13
N GLY A 72 -27.57 11.51 -12.82
CA GLY A 72 -28.85 12.03 -12.31
C GLY A 72 -29.14 11.70 -10.84
N ILE A 73 -28.13 11.28 -10.07
CA ILE A 73 -28.34 10.77 -8.70
C ILE A 73 -28.45 11.84 -7.62
N ALA A 74 -27.79 12.99 -7.77
CA ALA A 74 -27.79 14.03 -6.76
C ALA A 74 -28.97 14.98 -6.94
N ASP A 75 -29.56 15.41 -5.82
CA ASP A 75 -30.62 16.44 -5.79
C ASP A 75 -30.00 17.84 -5.79
N VAL A 76 -29.52 18.26 -6.97
CA VAL A 76 -28.89 19.56 -7.22
C VAL A 76 -29.41 20.17 -8.51
N PRO A 77 -29.32 21.52 -8.67
CA PRO A 77 -29.67 22.19 -9.93
C PRO A 77 -28.87 21.65 -11.12
N ARG A 78 -29.54 21.50 -12.26
CA ARG A 78 -29.01 20.97 -13.52
C ARG A 78 -29.32 21.91 -14.67
N ASP A 79 -28.52 21.83 -15.70
CA ASP A 79 -28.84 22.49 -16.96
C ASP A 79 -29.87 21.70 -17.80
N ASP A 80 -30.21 22.25 -18.98
CA ASP A 80 -31.19 21.65 -19.88
C ASP A 80 -30.82 20.25 -20.38
N ASN A 81 -29.53 19.90 -20.34
CA ASN A 81 -29.01 18.60 -20.71
C ASN A 81 -28.93 17.62 -19.52
N GLY A 82 -29.27 18.09 -18.33
CA GLY A 82 -29.20 17.30 -17.10
C GLY A 82 -27.84 17.28 -16.39
N TYR A 83 -26.88 18.10 -16.83
CA TYR A 83 -25.55 18.16 -16.23
C TYR A 83 -25.48 19.11 -15.04
N VAL A 84 -24.57 18.82 -14.12
CA VAL A 84 -24.32 19.62 -12.92
C VAL A 84 -23.14 20.55 -13.15
N GLN A 85 -23.27 21.82 -12.75
CA GLN A 85 -22.21 22.81 -12.88
C GLN A 85 -21.29 22.78 -11.65
N VAL A 86 -19.99 22.61 -11.89
CA VAL A 86 -18.94 22.66 -10.87
C VAL A 86 -17.82 23.59 -11.33
N VAL A 87 -17.35 24.46 -10.44
CA VAL A 87 -16.18 25.30 -10.69
C VAL A 87 -14.96 24.64 -10.08
N CYS A 88 -13.92 24.43 -10.89
CA CYS A 88 -12.70 23.72 -10.50
C CYS A 88 -11.46 24.62 -10.69
N GLY A 89 -10.56 24.59 -9.71
CA GLY A 89 -9.27 25.32 -9.75
C GLY A 89 -8.09 24.45 -10.18
N ALA A 90 -8.28 23.16 -10.36
CA ALA A 90 -7.20 22.25 -10.71
C ALA A 90 -6.71 22.47 -12.15
N PRO A 91 -5.39 22.47 -12.38
CA PRO A 91 -4.81 22.70 -13.71
C PRO A 91 -5.05 21.55 -14.69
N ASN A 92 -5.31 20.35 -14.18
CA ASN A 92 -5.50 19.13 -14.96
C ASN A 92 -6.96 18.85 -15.35
N VAL A 93 -7.92 19.71 -14.95
CA VAL A 93 -9.31 19.48 -15.30
C VAL A 93 -9.55 19.71 -16.80
N HIS A 94 -10.21 18.76 -17.46
CA HIS A 94 -10.55 18.83 -18.88
C HIS A 94 -11.83 18.06 -19.20
N ALA A 95 -12.40 18.30 -20.37
CA ALA A 95 -13.55 17.52 -20.84
C ALA A 95 -13.17 16.05 -21.10
N ASP A 96 -14.14 15.18 -21.04
CA ASP A 96 -14.03 13.73 -21.25
C ASP A 96 -13.22 12.94 -20.20
N MET A 97 -12.82 13.56 -19.08
CA MET A 97 -12.18 12.81 -17.98
C MET A 97 -13.20 12.22 -17.01
N TRP A 98 -12.81 11.11 -16.36
CA TRP A 98 -13.48 10.61 -15.18
C TRP A 98 -12.84 11.21 -13.93
N ALA A 99 -13.65 11.73 -13.01
CA ALA A 99 -13.21 12.39 -11.79
C ALA A 99 -14.04 11.96 -10.59
N ILE A 100 -13.62 12.38 -9.41
CA ILE A 100 -14.35 12.15 -8.16
C ILE A 100 -14.96 13.48 -7.74
N TRP A 101 -16.27 13.47 -7.55
CA TRP A 101 -17.05 14.61 -7.15
C TRP A 101 -17.58 14.45 -5.73
N LEU A 102 -17.43 15.48 -4.93
CA LEU A 102 -18.06 15.65 -3.64
C LEU A 102 -19.25 16.63 -3.80
N PRO A 103 -20.49 16.13 -3.83
CA PRO A 103 -21.69 16.98 -3.93
C PRO A 103 -21.86 17.89 -2.70
N PRO A 104 -22.72 18.93 -2.79
CA PRO A 104 -23.12 19.70 -1.63
C PRO A 104 -23.70 18.79 -0.53
N LYS A 105 -23.44 19.13 0.72
CA LYS A 105 -23.74 18.36 1.95
C LYS A 105 -22.86 17.14 2.18
N SER A 106 -21.88 16.86 1.32
CA SER A 106 -20.86 15.84 1.61
C SER A 106 -19.82 16.40 2.57
N THR A 107 -19.38 15.58 3.51
CA THR A 107 -18.17 15.85 4.31
C THR A 107 -16.94 15.56 3.47
N VAL A 108 -15.96 16.46 3.50
CA VAL A 108 -14.65 16.22 2.87
C VAL A 108 -13.90 15.15 3.65
N PRO A 109 -13.53 14.01 3.04
CA PRO A 109 -12.94 12.87 3.77
C PRO A 109 -11.70 13.22 4.60
N ALA A 110 -10.86 14.14 4.14
CA ALA A 110 -9.67 14.55 4.89
C ALA A 110 -9.98 15.17 6.25
N SER A 111 -11.15 15.79 6.38
CA SER A 111 -11.60 16.43 7.63
C SER A 111 -12.59 15.58 8.43
N PHE A 112 -12.87 14.34 7.99
CA PHE A 112 -13.94 13.54 8.56
C PHE A 112 -13.77 13.28 10.07
N ASP A 113 -12.54 13.11 10.51
CA ASP A 113 -12.19 12.81 11.90
C ASP A 113 -11.89 14.08 12.73
N ASP A 114 -12.06 15.28 12.16
CA ASP A 114 -11.87 16.56 12.85
C ASP A 114 -13.02 16.84 13.82
N THR A 115 -12.76 17.68 14.83
CA THR A 115 -13.79 18.13 15.79
C THR A 115 -14.95 18.85 15.08
N GLU A 116 -14.67 19.58 14.00
CA GLU A 116 -15.61 20.26 13.13
C GLU A 116 -15.34 19.85 11.68
N PRO A 117 -15.91 18.73 11.19
CA PRO A 117 -15.70 18.27 9.82
C PRO A 117 -16.16 19.30 8.78
N PHE A 118 -15.39 19.46 7.73
CA PHE A 118 -15.73 20.39 6.65
C PHE A 118 -16.79 19.78 5.74
N VAL A 119 -18.01 20.35 5.79
CA VAL A 119 -19.13 19.97 4.94
C VAL A 119 -19.26 20.95 3.79
N LEU A 120 -19.37 20.44 2.57
CA LEU A 120 -19.49 21.23 1.36
C LEU A 120 -20.89 21.80 1.19
N ASP A 121 -20.92 23.04 0.70
CA ASP A 121 -22.17 23.69 0.27
C ASP A 121 -22.08 24.13 -1.20
N ALA A 122 -23.24 24.30 -1.84
CA ALA A 122 -23.30 25.02 -3.11
C ALA A 122 -22.97 26.49 -2.87
N ARG A 123 -21.93 27.01 -3.55
CA ARG A 123 -21.47 28.39 -3.35
C ARG A 123 -21.05 29.07 -4.65
N PRO A 124 -21.27 30.40 -4.77
CA PRO A 124 -20.76 31.15 -5.92
C PRO A 124 -19.24 31.34 -5.81
N LEU A 125 -18.50 30.95 -6.84
CA LEU A 125 -17.08 31.21 -7.01
C LEU A 125 -16.91 32.25 -8.12
N ARG A 126 -16.47 33.47 -7.78
CA ARG A 126 -16.35 34.60 -8.71
C ARG A 126 -17.61 34.90 -9.55
N GLY A 127 -18.81 34.63 -8.94
CA GLY A 127 -20.11 34.88 -9.57
C GLY A 127 -20.75 33.68 -10.28
N ILE A 128 -20.05 32.57 -10.38
CA ILE A 128 -20.60 31.32 -10.95
C ILE A 128 -20.83 30.31 -9.82
N LEU A 129 -22.04 29.76 -9.75
CA LEU A 129 -22.43 28.79 -8.72
C LEU A 129 -21.74 27.45 -8.96
N SER A 130 -21.02 26.95 -7.96
CA SER A 130 -20.45 25.60 -7.93
C SER A 130 -21.31 24.68 -7.07
N GLN A 131 -21.67 23.53 -7.62
CA GLN A 131 -22.38 22.47 -6.88
C GLN A 131 -21.34 21.47 -6.34
N GLY A 132 -20.78 21.75 -5.14
CA GLY A 132 -19.71 20.95 -4.57
C GLY A 132 -18.35 21.16 -5.26
N MET A 133 -17.51 20.13 -5.25
CA MET A 133 -16.15 20.20 -5.82
C MET A 133 -15.68 18.88 -6.43
N LEU A 134 -14.80 18.94 -7.43
CA LEU A 134 -14.00 17.81 -7.89
C LEU A 134 -12.80 17.66 -6.95
N ALA A 135 -12.52 16.46 -6.51
CA ALA A 135 -11.62 16.20 -5.38
C ALA A 135 -10.18 15.85 -5.80
N ALA A 136 -9.23 16.38 -5.06
CA ALA A 136 -7.82 15.99 -5.08
C ALA A 136 -7.56 14.79 -4.14
N ALA A 137 -6.36 14.19 -4.23
CA ALA A 137 -6.01 13.02 -3.44
C ALA A 137 -5.92 13.31 -1.93
N ASP A 138 -5.42 14.47 -1.56
CA ASP A 138 -5.33 14.91 -0.17
C ASP A 138 -6.71 15.22 0.42
N GLU A 139 -7.64 15.80 -0.35
CA GLU A 139 -9.01 16.06 0.07
C GLU A 139 -9.79 14.77 0.35
N LEU A 140 -9.47 13.70 -0.37
CA LEU A 140 -10.01 12.36 -0.13
C LEU A 140 -9.23 11.58 0.95
N ALA A 141 -8.17 12.14 1.54
CA ALA A 141 -7.28 11.42 2.46
C ALA A 141 -6.74 10.10 1.88
N ILE A 142 -6.50 10.04 0.56
CA ILE A 142 -5.91 8.88 -0.14
C ILE A 142 -4.42 9.12 -0.41
N GLY A 143 -4.01 10.37 -0.56
CA GLY A 143 -2.63 10.78 -0.83
C GLY A 143 -2.31 12.13 -0.25
N THR A 144 -1.19 12.71 -0.66
CA THR A 144 -0.74 14.05 -0.24
C THR A 144 -0.71 15.04 -1.40
N ASP A 145 -1.04 14.60 -2.62
CA ASP A 145 -1.03 15.44 -3.81
C ASP A 145 -2.23 16.37 -3.81
N HIS A 146 -1.94 17.68 -3.94
CA HIS A 146 -2.91 18.78 -4.06
C HIS A 146 -2.74 19.59 -5.36
N GLU A 147 -1.83 19.21 -6.24
CA GLU A 147 -1.57 19.96 -7.47
C GLU A 147 -2.67 19.81 -8.52
N GLY A 148 -3.49 18.74 -8.42
CA GLY A 148 -4.59 18.46 -9.32
C GLY A 148 -5.68 17.61 -8.69
N ILE A 149 -6.81 17.51 -9.40
CA ILE A 149 -7.87 16.56 -9.03
C ILE A 149 -7.50 15.14 -9.48
N ILE A 150 -8.10 14.13 -8.84
CA ILE A 150 -7.95 12.75 -9.28
C ILE A 150 -8.62 12.55 -10.63
N GLU A 151 -7.83 12.15 -11.62
CA GLU A 151 -8.30 11.64 -12.90
C GLU A 151 -8.25 10.11 -12.87
N ILE A 152 -9.39 9.47 -13.12
CA ILE A 152 -9.48 8.00 -13.10
C ILE A 152 -9.21 7.49 -14.52
N ASN A 153 -8.08 6.84 -14.71
CA ASN A 153 -7.66 6.22 -15.96
C ASN A 153 -7.98 4.71 -15.97
N GLU A 154 -7.84 4.05 -17.10
CA GLU A 154 -8.15 2.62 -17.25
C GLU A 154 -7.37 1.75 -16.22
N ARG A 155 -6.11 2.06 -15.96
CA ARG A 155 -5.26 1.35 -14.99
C ARG A 155 -5.72 1.48 -13.54
N ASP A 156 -6.50 2.55 -13.25
CA ASP A 156 -6.97 2.87 -11.90
C ASP A 156 -8.20 2.05 -11.51
N ILE A 157 -8.88 1.48 -12.52
CA ILE A 157 -10.15 0.78 -12.35
C ILE A 157 -9.88 -0.65 -11.87
N PRO A 158 -10.55 -1.12 -10.82
CA PRO A 158 -10.45 -2.51 -10.39
C PRO A 158 -10.84 -3.48 -11.51
N ALA A 159 -10.18 -4.63 -11.56
CA ALA A 159 -10.43 -5.64 -12.59
C ALA A 159 -11.91 -6.06 -12.65
N GLY A 160 -12.48 -6.08 -13.84
CA GLY A 160 -13.88 -6.48 -14.06
C GLY A 160 -14.92 -5.39 -13.78
N VAL A 161 -14.50 -4.18 -13.41
CA VAL A 161 -15.37 -3.04 -13.15
C VAL A 161 -15.51 -2.17 -14.41
N THR A 162 -16.71 -1.69 -14.69
CA THR A 162 -16.97 -0.65 -15.70
C THR A 162 -17.51 0.59 -14.98
N LEU A 163 -16.85 1.74 -15.18
CA LEU A 163 -17.27 2.99 -14.57
C LEU A 163 -18.63 3.44 -15.09
N GLN A 164 -19.44 3.96 -14.19
CA GLN A 164 -20.72 4.59 -14.49
C GLN A 164 -20.80 5.93 -13.79
N ALA A 165 -21.34 6.94 -14.46
CA ALA A 165 -21.60 8.23 -13.87
C ALA A 165 -22.56 8.08 -12.68
N GLY A 166 -22.22 8.72 -11.55
CA GLY A 166 -22.97 8.61 -10.31
C GLY A 166 -22.63 7.42 -9.42
N ALA A 167 -21.80 6.47 -9.88
CA ALA A 167 -21.39 5.33 -9.06
C ALA A 167 -20.73 5.80 -7.75
N SER A 168 -20.95 5.05 -6.68
CA SER A 168 -20.28 5.30 -5.41
C SER A 168 -18.78 5.07 -5.52
N PHE A 169 -17.98 6.09 -5.21
CA PHE A 169 -16.53 5.95 -5.15
C PHE A 169 -16.10 4.87 -4.14
N ALA A 170 -16.73 4.88 -2.97
CA ALA A 170 -16.43 3.91 -1.91
C ALA A 170 -16.68 2.47 -2.37
N GLU A 171 -17.81 2.20 -3.03
CA GLU A 171 -18.15 0.85 -3.49
C GLU A 171 -17.22 0.38 -4.61
N VAL A 172 -16.93 1.23 -5.59
CA VAL A 172 -16.08 0.89 -6.73
C VAL A 172 -14.64 0.61 -6.30
N PHE A 173 -14.10 1.39 -5.36
CA PHE A 173 -12.70 1.29 -4.93
C PHE A 173 -12.49 0.55 -3.60
N GLY A 174 -13.53 -0.13 -3.10
CA GLY A 174 -13.43 -1.00 -1.92
C GLY A 174 -13.36 -0.28 -0.58
N LEU A 175 -13.75 1.01 -0.54
CA LEU A 175 -13.85 1.82 0.68
C LEU A 175 -15.25 1.81 1.31
N ASP A 176 -16.22 1.08 0.76
CA ASP A 176 -17.45 0.67 1.44
C ASP A 176 -17.13 -0.50 2.37
N ASP A 177 -16.39 -0.23 3.45
CA ASP A 177 -15.72 -1.22 4.27
C ASP A 177 -15.78 -0.87 5.76
N TYR A 178 -15.68 -1.91 6.58
CA TYR A 178 -15.31 -1.80 7.99
C TYR A 178 -13.87 -2.25 8.19
N VAL A 179 -13.09 -1.44 8.89
CA VAL A 179 -11.71 -1.76 9.25
C VAL A 179 -11.64 -2.01 10.76
N LEU A 180 -11.18 -3.20 11.14
CA LEU A 180 -10.96 -3.56 12.54
C LEU A 180 -9.53 -3.25 12.92
N GLU A 181 -9.31 -2.49 13.99
CA GLU A 181 -7.99 -2.38 14.62
C GLU A 181 -7.86 -3.42 15.73
N ILE A 182 -7.05 -4.48 15.46
CA ILE A 182 -6.88 -5.60 16.37
C ILE A 182 -5.58 -5.43 17.15
N GLU A 183 -5.65 -5.50 18.49
CA GLU A 183 -4.47 -5.51 19.34
C GLU A 183 -3.62 -6.75 19.07
N ASN A 184 -2.34 -6.56 18.74
CA ASN A 184 -1.48 -7.62 18.28
C ASN A 184 -0.67 -8.32 19.40
N LYS A 185 -0.80 -7.91 20.65
CA LYS A 185 -0.04 -8.50 21.77
C LYS A 185 -0.44 -9.94 22.07
N MET A 186 -1.70 -10.30 21.81
CA MET A 186 -2.24 -11.62 22.12
C MET A 186 -1.76 -12.70 21.15
N PHE A 187 -1.43 -12.36 19.92
CA PHE A 187 -1.02 -13.32 18.88
C PHE A 187 0.42 -13.15 18.38
N THR A 188 1.32 -12.72 19.26
CA THR A 188 2.75 -12.55 18.93
C THR A 188 3.44 -13.84 18.45
N HIS A 189 2.87 -15.01 18.74
CA HIS A 189 3.31 -16.32 18.29
C HIS A 189 2.74 -16.73 16.93
N ARG A 190 1.92 -15.88 16.32
CA ARG A 190 1.29 -16.06 15.01
C ARG A 190 1.75 -14.96 14.06
N PRO A 191 2.98 -15.09 13.50
CA PRO A 191 3.54 -14.08 12.59
C PRO A 191 2.66 -13.83 11.36
N ASP A 192 1.93 -14.84 10.90
CA ASP A 192 0.99 -14.75 9.78
C ASP A 192 -0.18 -13.80 10.06
N CYS A 193 -0.66 -13.69 11.30
CA CYS A 193 -1.75 -12.81 11.69
C CYS A 193 -1.37 -11.29 11.67
N PHE A 194 -0.12 -10.96 11.32
CA PHE A 194 0.29 -9.58 11.04
C PHE A 194 0.03 -9.17 9.57
N GLY A 195 -0.73 -9.98 8.81
CA GLY A 195 -1.22 -9.72 7.46
C GLY A 195 -2.66 -10.20 7.29
N GLN A 196 -3.34 -9.65 6.26
CA GLN A 196 -4.74 -9.97 5.96
C GLN A 196 -4.96 -11.47 5.75
N LEU A 197 -4.03 -12.14 5.04
CA LEU A 197 -4.12 -13.56 4.71
C LEU A 197 -4.13 -14.44 5.96
N GLY A 198 -3.29 -14.15 6.94
CA GLY A 198 -3.26 -14.90 8.20
C GLY A 198 -4.50 -14.67 9.06
N VAL A 199 -5.00 -13.42 9.08
CA VAL A 199 -6.25 -13.10 9.79
C VAL A 199 -7.46 -13.76 9.10
N ALA A 200 -7.51 -13.80 7.77
CA ALA A 200 -8.57 -14.50 7.04
C ALA A 200 -8.59 -16.00 7.39
N ARG A 201 -7.40 -16.63 7.48
CA ARG A 201 -7.27 -18.02 7.92
C ARG A 201 -7.77 -18.21 9.36
N GLU A 202 -7.44 -17.30 10.25
CA GLU A 202 -7.87 -17.35 11.65
C GLU A 202 -9.39 -17.17 11.78
N ILE A 203 -9.97 -16.20 11.06
CA ILE A 203 -11.43 -15.98 11.01
C ILE A 203 -12.12 -17.24 10.51
N ALA A 204 -11.62 -17.90 9.46
CA ALA A 204 -12.18 -19.16 9.00
C ALA A 204 -12.15 -20.23 10.11
N GLY A 205 -11.04 -20.34 10.87
CA GLY A 205 -10.94 -21.23 12.03
C GLY A 205 -11.94 -20.91 13.14
N ILE A 206 -12.10 -19.63 13.48
CA ILE A 206 -13.07 -19.14 14.49
C ILE A 206 -14.50 -19.54 14.14
N PHE A 207 -14.85 -19.52 12.84
CA PHE A 207 -16.19 -19.87 12.36
C PHE A 207 -16.29 -21.35 11.91
N HIS A 208 -15.26 -22.17 12.17
CA HIS A 208 -15.21 -23.60 11.79
C HIS A 208 -15.43 -23.81 10.29
N GLN A 209 -14.95 -22.88 9.45
CA GLN A 209 -15.00 -22.94 8.01
C GLN A 209 -13.65 -23.37 7.43
N GLN A 210 -13.69 -24.00 6.26
CA GLN A 210 -12.46 -24.36 5.56
C GLN A 210 -11.81 -23.10 4.99
N PHE A 211 -10.50 -22.95 5.17
CA PHE A 211 -9.69 -21.93 4.53
C PHE A 211 -8.86 -22.55 3.41
N ASN A 212 -8.89 -21.93 2.24
CA ASN A 212 -8.02 -22.27 1.13
C ASN A 212 -7.10 -21.08 0.85
N SER A 213 -5.79 -21.29 0.96
CA SER A 213 -4.84 -20.26 0.56
C SER A 213 -5.02 -19.91 -0.92
N PRO A 214 -4.84 -18.66 -1.31
CA PRO A 214 -4.93 -18.25 -2.72
C PRO A 214 -3.98 -19.05 -3.63
N ASP A 215 -4.37 -19.28 -4.87
CA ASP A 215 -3.60 -20.08 -5.84
C ASP A 215 -2.17 -19.56 -6.02
N TRP A 216 -2.00 -18.24 -6.05
CA TRP A 216 -0.67 -17.61 -6.16
C TRP A 216 0.26 -17.95 -4.99
N TYR A 217 -0.30 -18.24 -3.80
CA TYR A 217 0.47 -18.60 -2.62
C TYR A 217 0.86 -20.09 -2.61
N ASN A 218 0.02 -20.95 -3.15
CA ASN A 218 0.21 -22.42 -3.15
C ASN A 218 0.96 -22.91 -4.39
N ALA A 219 1.00 -22.13 -5.48
CA ALA A 219 1.63 -22.55 -6.72
C ALA A 219 3.15 -22.74 -6.56
N ILE A 220 3.70 -23.76 -7.23
CA ILE A 220 5.14 -23.91 -7.39
C ILE A 220 5.64 -22.71 -8.22
N GLN A 221 6.59 -21.99 -7.68
CA GLN A 221 7.09 -20.77 -8.32
C GLN A 221 8.26 -21.10 -9.25
N GLU A 222 8.11 -20.70 -10.50
CA GLU A 222 9.19 -20.72 -11.47
C GLU A 222 9.64 -19.29 -11.76
N PHE A 223 10.94 -19.05 -11.63
CA PHE A 223 11.57 -17.78 -11.95
C PHE A 223 12.28 -17.90 -13.28
N ALA A 224 12.24 -16.84 -14.09
CA ALA A 224 12.94 -16.85 -15.36
C ALA A 224 14.46 -16.92 -15.12
N ASP A 225 15.13 -17.70 -15.94
CA ASP A 225 16.58 -17.68 -16.05
C ASP A 225 16.95 -16.52 -17.00
N SER A 226 17.32 -15.38 -16.43
CA SER A 226 17.55 -14.14 -17.17
C SER A 226 18.86 -13.50 -16.70
N ASP A 227 19.62 -13.00 -17.67
CA ASP A 227 20.98 -12.46 -17.52
C ASP A 227 21.08 -10.97 -17.97
N GLY A 228 20.07 -10.19 -17.74
CA GLY A 228 20.03 -8.80 -18.21
C GLY A 228 20.75 -7.78 -17.35
N LEU A 229 20.96 -8.05 -16.07
CA LEU A 229 21.64 -7.19 -15.11
C LEU A 229 22.58 -8.04 -14.23
N GLU A 230 23.81 -7.60 -14.08
CA GLU A 230 24.77 -8.24 -13.18
C GLU A 230 24.49 -7.85 -11.73
N LEU A 231 24.33 -8.83 -10.85
CA LEU A 231 24.14 -8.61 -9.42
C LEU A 231 24.88 -9.67 -8.62
N GLU A 232 25.86 -9.25 -7.83
CA GLU A 232 26.53 -10.11 -6.86
C GLU A 232 25.79 -10.06 -5.52
N VAL A 233 25.43 -11.24 -5.00
CA VAL A 233 24.70 -11.34 -3.73
C VAL A 233 25.58 -12.03 -2.69
N PHE A 234 25.64 -11.45 -1.50
CA PHE A 234 26.39 -12.04 -0.37
C PHE A 234 25.56 -12.08 0.91
N ASN A 235 25.91 -13.01 1.81
CA ASN A 235 25.36 -13.05 3.17
C ASN A 235 26.47 -13.49 4.12
N GLU A 236 27.00 -12.56 4.88
CA GLU A 236 28.05 -12.77 5.88
C GLU A 236 27.47 -12.94 7.30
N ALA A 237 26.16 -12.78 7.46
CA ALA A 237 25.44 -12.90 8.71
C ALA A 237 24.43 -14.07 8.69
N ASN A 238 24.82 -15.23 8.13
CA ASN A 238 23.94 -16.37 7.83
C ASN A 238 23.09 -16.86 9.00
N GLU A 239 23.61 -16.81 10.22
CA GLU A 239 22.87 -17.24 11.42
C GLU A 239 21.77 -16.25 11.79
N LEU A 240 21.98 -14.95 11.54
CA LEU A 240 21.06 -13.88 11.88
C LEU A 240 20.18 -13.43 10.69
N ALA A 241 20.58 -13.80 9.48
CA ALA A 241 19.80 -13.62 8.25
C ALA A 241 19.67 -14.97 7.54
N PRO A 242 18.83 -15.88 8.05
CA PRO A 242 18.76 -17.27 7.57
C PRO A 242 18.21 -17.39 6.14
N ALA A 243 17.58 -16.38 5.63
CA ALA A 243 17.12 -16.31 4.24
C ALA A 243 17.24 -14.88 3.71
N PHE A 244 17.88 -14.74 2.55
CA PHE A 244 18.02 -13.47 1.85
C PHE A 244 17.88 -13.74 0.34
N SER A 245 16.77 -13.35 -0.23
CA SER A 245 16.42 -13.58 -1.63
C SER A 245 16.23 -12.25 -2.34
N VAL A 246 16.86 -12.11 -3.50
CA VAL A 246 16.79 -10.91 -4.32
C VAL A 246 16.62 -11.24 -5.79
N ILE A 247 16.03 -10.29 -6.54
CA ILE A 247 15.86 -10.39 -7.97
C ILE A 247 15.93 -9.01 -8.61
N ALA A 248 16.67 -8.88 -9.70
CA ALA A 248 16.74 -7.64 -10.45
C ALA A 248 15.65 -7.58 -11.53
N ILE A 249 15.00 -6.43 -11.64
CA ILE A 249 13.95 -6.11 -12.60
C ILE A 249 14.40 -4.88 -13.39
N LYS A 250 14.37 -4.94 -14.71
CA LYS A 250 14.70 -3.81 -15.58
C LYS A 250 13.49 -3.22 -16.26
N ASN A 251 13.65 -1.98 -16.75
CA ASN A 251 12.63 -1.25 -17.47
C ASN A 251 11.33 -1.09 -16.67
N VAL A 252 11.46 -0.77 -15.38
CA VAL A 252 10.33 -0.30 -14.58
C VAL A 252 10.00 1.14 -14.95
N ASP A 253 8.75 1.49 -14.81
CA ASP A 253 8.25 2.85 -14.94
C ASP A 253 7.68 3.30 -13.60
N ILE A 254 8.24 4.36 -13.04
CA ILE A 254 7.82 4.85 -11.72
C ILE A 254 6.74 5.91 -11.91
N HIS A 255 5.60 5.65 -11.33
CA HIS A 255 4.42 6.52 -11.40
C HIS A 255 3.56 6.35 -10.13
N PRO A 256 2.58 7.22 -9.87
CA PRO A 256 1.59 6.97 -8.82
C PRO A 256 0.93 5.60 -8.99
N SER A 257 0.71 4.91 -7.90
CA SER A 257 0.00 3.63 -7.92
C SER A 257 -1.40 3.75 -8.52
N PRO A 258 -1.93 2.69 -9.13
CA PRO A 258 -3.34 2.67 -9.51
C PRO A 258 -4.26 3.01 -8.33
N LEU A 259 -5.31 3.76 -8.58
CA LEU A 259 -6.19 4.27 -7.52
C LEU A 259 -6.77 3.14 -6.65
N TRP A 260 -7.09 1.98 -7.25
CA TRP A 260 -7.55 0.82 -6.48
C TRP A 260 -6.54 0.35 -5.44
N LEU A 261 -5.24 0.38 -5.78
CA LEU A 261 -4.17 -0.03 -4.87
C LEU A 261 -3.98 1.01 -3.76
N GLN A 262 -4.04 2.31 -4.11
CA GLN A 262 -3.99 3.39 -3.12
C GLN A 262 -5.12 3.27 -2.08
N CYS A 263 -6.36 3.03 -2.54
CA CYS A 263 -7.52 2.86 -1.66
C CYS A 263 -7.35 1.65 -0.72
N GLN A 264 -6.89 0.51 -1.23
CA GLN A 264 -6.64 -0.68 -0.41
C GLN A 264 -5.53 -0.47 0.62
N LEU A 265 -4.44 0.22 0.25
CA LEU A 265 -3.38 0.58 1.20
C LEU A 265 -3.93 1.45 2.32
N VAL A 266 -4.72 2.48 1.99
CA VAL A 266 -5.34 3.36 2.99
C VAL A 266 -6.26 2.57 3.93
N ALA A 267 -7.06 1.64 3.41
CA ALA A 267 -7.89 0.76 4.25
C ALA A 267 -7.07 -0.08 5.23
N MET A 268 -5.85 -0.48 4.86
CA MET A 268 -4.92 -1.20 5.73
C MET A 268 -4.04 -0.28 6.62
N GLY A 269 -4.23 1.05 6.53
CA GLY A 269 -3.46 2.05 7.29
C GLY A 269 -2.13 2.44 6.66
N GLY A 270 -1.87 2.05 5.41
CA GLY A 270 -0.72 2.48 4.64
C GLY A 270 -0.89 3.88 4.05
N LYS A 271 0.22 4.42 3.53
CA LYS A 271 0.26 5.69 2.82
C LYS A 271 0.81 5.45 1.42
N PRO A 272 0.06 5.76 0.36
CA PRO A 272 0.55 5.65 -1.01
C PRO A 272 1.75 6.57 -1.27
N ILE A 273 2.73 6.08 -2.03
CA ILE A 273 3.97 6.77 -2.39
C ILE A 273 4.18 6.68 -3.91
N ASN A 274 4.47 5.49 -4.42
CA ASN A 274 4.60 5.18 -5.84
C ASN A 274 4.34 3.68 -6.07
N ASN A 275 4.13 3.30 -7.32
CA ASN A 275 3.75 1.93 -7.69
C ASN A 275 4.71 0.84 -7.19
N ILE A 276 6.00 1.11 -7.05
CA ILE A 276 6.98 0.12 -6.56
C ILE A 276 6.93 -0.01 -5.04
N VAL A 277 7.02 1.11 -4.32
CA VAL A 277 6.97 1.12 -2.85
C VAL A 277 5.62 0.63 -2.35
N ASP A 278 4.55 1.03 -3.01
CA ASP A 278 3.19 0.62 -2.67
C ASP A 278 2.97 -0.88 -2.90
N ALA A 279 3.54 -1.45 -3.97
CA ALA A 279 3.51 -2.89 -4.20
C ALA A 279 4.21 -3.65 -3.06
N THR A 280 5.39 -3.19 -2.61
CA THR A 280 6.10 -3.80 -1.48
C THR A 280 5.31 -3.70 -0.17
N ASN A 281 4.70 -2.55 0.11
CA ASN A 281 3.86 -2.34 1.27
C ASN A 281 2.56 -3.16 1.21
N TYR A 282 1.91 -3.22 0.06
CA TYR A 282 0.71 -4.02 -0.14
C TYR A 282 0.95 -5.51 0.13
N VAL A 283 2.02 -6.06 -0.45
CA VAL A 283 2.44 -7.44 -0.22
C VAL A 283 2.71 -7.68 1.27
N MET A 284 3.40 -6.77 1.94
CA MET A 284 3.64 -6.85 3.39
C MET A 284 2.34 -6.83 4.20
N PHE A 285 1.40 -5.94 3.92
CA PHE A 285 0.13 -5.87 4.64
C PHE A 285 -0.75 -7.08 4.37
N MET A 286 -0.69 -7.64 3.17
CA MET A 286 -1.46 -8.84 2.82
C MET A 286 -0.90 -10.11 3.45
N THR A 287 0.42 -10.29 3.49
CA THR A 287 1.08 -11.57 3.81
C THR A 287 1.84 -11.58 5.13
N ALA A 288 2.00 -10.43 5.78
CA ALA A 288 2.88 -10.20 6.92
C ALA A 288 4.39 -10.34 6.61
N GLN A 289 4.78 -10.54 5.35
CA GLN A 289 6.19 -10.61 4.95
C GLN A 289 6.64 -9.26 4.41
N PRO A 290 7.53 -8.53 5.11
CA PRO A 290 8.11 -7.32 4.55
C PRO A 290 8.99 -7.64 3.35
N THR A 291 8.90 -6.77 2.36
CA THR A 291 9.73 -6.77 1.15
C THR A 291 10.30 -5.36 0.93
N HIS A 292 11.38 -5.26 0.16
CA HIS A 292 12.00 -3.96 -0.14
C HIS A 292 12.41 -3.87 -1.61
N ALA A 293 12.51 -2.65 -2.12
CA ALA A 293 12.98 -2.36 -3.46
C ALA A 293 14.11 -1.32 -3.40
N TYR A 294 15.22 -1.63 -4.07
CA TYR A 294 16.37 -0.74 -4.23
C TYR A 294 16.44 -0.25 -5.68
N ASP A 295 16.89 0.97 -5.87
CA ASP A 295 17.34 1.44 -7.17
C ASP A 295 18.63 0.71 -7.55
N TYR A 296 18.59 -0.16 -8.57
CA TYR A 296 19.73 -0.96 -8.99
C TYR A 296 20.92 -0.10 -9.43
N ASP A 297 20.65 1.00 -10.11
CA ASP A 297 21.70 1.86 -10.66
C ASP A 297 22.43 2.68 -9.58
N LYS A 298 21.87 2.75 -8.37
CA LYS A 298 22.51 3.33 -7.18
C LYS A 298 23.29 2.32 -6.34
N LEU A 299 23.19 1.01 -6.62
CA LEU A 299 23.95 -0.01 -5.91
C LEU A 299 25.41 0.00 -6.39
N ARG A 300 26.32 0.39 -5.52
CA ARG A 300 27.75 0.50 -5.83
C ARG A 300 28.36 -0.89 -6.02
N GLY A 301 29.08 -1.04 -7.12
CA GLY A 301 29.68 -2.32 -7.52
C GLY A 301 28.67 -3.40 -7.91
N HIS A 302 27.40 -3.06 -8.11
CA HIS A 302 26.31 -4.00 -8.40
C HIS A 302 26.28 -5.19 -7.42
N LYS A 303 26.49 -4.88 -6.13
CA LYS A 303 26.46 -5.83 -5.03
C LYS A 303 25.36 -5.51 -4.05
N LEU A 304 24.76 -6.54 -3.50
CA LEU A 304 23.78 -6.41 -2.44
C LEU A 304 23.87 -7.59 -1.47
N GLY A 305 23.90 -7.32 -0.19
CA GLY A 305 23.94 -8.41 0.77
C GLY A 305 23.79 -8.00 2.21
N VAL A 306 23.95 -8.97 3.08
CA VAL A 306 23.75 -8.85 4.52
C VAL A 306 25.08 -9.10 5.23
N ARG A 307 25.44 -8.23 6.17
CA ARG A 307 26.53 -8.40 7.11
C ARG A 307 26.22 -7.78 8.46
N MET A 308 27.11 -7.95 9.39
CA MET A 308 27.11 -7.14 10.61
C MET A 308 27.74 -5.78 10.34
N ALA A 309 27.26 -4.74 11.00
CA ALA A 309 27.90 -3.42 10.97
C ALA A 309 29.27 -3.45 11.66
N HIS A 310 30.12 -2.51 11.31
CA HIS A 310 31.31 -2.19 12.09
C HIS A 310 30.99 -1.08 13.09
N ASP A 311 31.63 -1.09 14.25
CA ASP A 311 31.42 -0.04 15.24
C ASP A 311 31.79 1.34 14.67
N GLY A 312 30.86 2.28 14.81
CA GLY A 312 31.01 3.65 14.33
C GLY A 312 30.67 3.86 12.85
N GLU A 313 30.28 2.81 12.10
CA GLU A 313 29.70 3.01 10.76
C GLU A 313 28.46 3.91 10.85
N LYS A 314 28.21 4.68 9.79
CA LYS A 314 27.08 5.59 9.70
C LYS A 314 26.20 5.26 8.51
N VAL A 315 24.89 5.47 8.67
CA VAL A 315 23.91 5.29 7.61
C VAL A 315 22.83 6.35 7.68
N GLY A 316 22.53 7.01 6.55
CA GLY A 316 21.38 7.86 6.36
C GLY A 316 20.16 6.99 6.00
N LEU A 317 19.08 7.06 6.78
CA LEU A 317 17.88 6.27 6.55
C LEU A 317 16.75 7.09 5.90
N LEU A 318 15.73 6.40 5.39
CA LEU A 318 14.56 7.00 4.71
C LEU A 318 13.78 8.01 5.56
N ASN A 319 13.96 8.03 6.89
CA ASN A 319 13.37 9.06 7.75
C ASN A 319 14.17 10.37 7.81
N GLY A 320 15.20 10.52 6.98
CA GLY A 320 16.05 11.71 6.88
C GLY A 320 17.06 11.86 8.03
N LYS A 321 17.28 10.83 8.85
CA LYS A 321 18.23 10.85 9.97
C LYS A 321 19.44 9.98 9.69
N GLU A 322 20.61 10.41 10.19
CA GLU A 322 21.83 9.62 10.22
C GLU A 322 21.94 8.86 11.55
N TYR A 323 22.37 7.60 11.47
CA TYR A 323 22.55 6.72 12.62
C TYR A 323 23.96 6.18 12.67
N GLU A 324 24.57 6.22 13.86
CA GLU A 324 25.84 5.57 14.15
C GLU A 324 25.58 4.13 14.61
N LEU A 325 26.22 3.18 13.92
CA LEU A 325 25.96 1.75 14.08
C LEU A 325 26.97 1.10 15.03
N THR A 326 26.62 -0.08 15.48
CA THR A 326 27.45 -0.94 16.32
C THR A 326 27.61 -2.33 15.70
N ALA A 327 28.61 -3.08 16.07
CA ALA A 327 28.84 -4.46 15.61
C ALA A 327 27.68 -5.43 15.92
N GLY A 328 26.68 -4.99 16.71
CA GLY A 328 25.47 -5.76 17.00
C GLY A 328 24.31 -5.51 16.03
N ASP A 329 24.47 -4.60 15.06
CA ASP A 329 23.43 -4.25 14.08
C ASP A 329 23.58 -5.07 12.80
N ILE A 330 22.50 -5.68 12.34
CA ILE A 330 22.44 -6.33 11.02
C ILE A 330 22.17 -5.24 9.99
N VAL A 331 22.98 -5.19 8.95
CA VAL A 331 22.88 -4.19 7.89
C VAL A 331 22.73 -4.82 6.52
N ILE A 332 22.06 -4.09 5.64
CA ILE A 332 22.14 -4.30 4.21
C ILE A 332 23.30 -3.43 3.70
N ALA A 333 24.14 -4.02 2.87
CA ALA A 333 25.32 -3.37 2.32
C ALA A 333 25.43 -3.62 0.82
N ASP A 334 26.06 -2.67 0.13
CA ASP A 334 26.49 -2.79 -1.25
C ASP A 334 28.01 -3.00 -1.37
N GLY A 335 28.61 -2.69 -2.51
CA GLY A 335 30.05 -2.86 -2.76
C GLY A 335 30.95 -1.88 -1.99
N GLU A 336 30.41 -0.79 -1.43
CA GLU A 336 31.19 0.24 -0.75
C GLU A 336 30.83 0.44 0.72
N GLY A 337 29.64 0.03 1.16
CA GLY A 337 29.25 0.22 2.56
C GLY A 337 27.80 -0.10 2.88
N VAL A 338 27.38 0.40 4.04
CA VAL A 338 26.01 0.21 4.53
C VAL A 338 25.03 1.08 3.73
N ILE A 339 23.92 0.47 3.34
CA ILE A 339 22.82 1.13 2.63
C ILE A 339 21.45 1.00 3.36
N GLY A 340 21.42 0.37 4.52
CA GLY A 340 20.19 0.25 5.31
C GLY A 340 20.36 -0.60 6.56
N LEU A 341 19.40 -0.47 7.48
CA LEU A 341 19.25 -1.37 8.63
C LEU A 341 18.34 -2.54 8.23
N ALA A 342 18.90 -3.74 8.19
CA ALA A 342 18.20 -4.94 7.77
C ALA A 342 16.89 -5.15 8.54
N GLY A 343 15.78 -5.33 7.83
CA GLY A 343 14.47 -5.58 8.42
C GLY A 343 13.88 -4.43 9.26
N ILE A 344 14.51 -3.27 9.29
CA ILE A 344 14.06 -2.11 10.07
C ILE A 344 13.73 -0.95 9.12
N MET A 345 14.72 -0.44 8.38
CA MET A 345 14.51 0.70 7.49
C MET A 345 15.59 0.76 6.41
N GLY A 346 15.17 0.99 5.17
CA GLY A 346 16.06 1.23 4.04
C GLY A 346 16.84 2.54 4.16
N GLY A 347 17.93 2.64 3.44
CA GLY A 347 18.74 3.85 3.34
C GLY A 347 18.22 4.82 2.29
N ALA A 348 18.51 6.10 2.48
CA ALA A 348 18.10 7.16 1.57
C ALA A 348 18.85 7.10 0.22
N ASP A 349 20.10 6.63 0.21
CA ASP A 349 20.95 6.67 -0.99
C ASP A 349 20.53 5.70 -2.09
N THR A 350 19.79 4.65 -1.74
CA THR A 350 19.33 3.60 -2.68
C THR A 350 17.81 3.59 -2.87
N GLU A 351 17.15 4.66 -2.45
CA GLU A 351 15.71 4.84 -2.60
C GLU A 351 15.27 4.88 -4.07
N VAL A 352 14.15 4.23 -4.37
CA VAL A 352 13.47 4.29 -5.67
C VAL A 352 12.89 5.69 -5.85
N SER A 353 13.23 6.33 -6.97
CA SER A 353 12.78 7.68 -7.34
C SER A 353 12.12 7.70 -8.72
N ALA A 354 11.59 8.83 -9.15
CA ALA A 354 10.95 8.98 -10.46
C ALA A 354 11.90 8.67 -11.64
N GLU A 355 13.21 8.80 -11.44
CA GLU A 355 14.23 8.53 -12.45
C GLU A 355 14.66 7.07 -12.51
N THR A 356 14.28 6.26 -11.52
CA THR A 356 14.67 4.83 -11.43
C THR A 356 14.13 4.05 -12.62
N LYS A 357 15.00 3.26 -13.28
CA LYS A 357 14.64 2.40 -14.41
C LYS A 357 14.86 0.92 -14.13
N ASN A 358 15.75 0.60 -13.20
CA ASN A 358 16.05 -0.76 -12.81
C ASN A 358 15.97 -0.86 -11.29
N ILE A 359 15.40 -1.95 -10.79
CA ILE A 359 15.25 -2.17 -9.35
C ILE A 359 15.77 -3.53 -8.94
N VAL A 360 16.12 -3.67 -7.68
CA VAL A 360 16.32 -4.97 -7.03
C VAL A 360 15.23 -5.13 -5.98
N LEU A 361 14.47 -6.21 -6.10
CA LEU A 361 13.48 -6.62 -5.09
C LEU A 361 14.15 -7.54 -4.08
N GLU A 362 13.89 -7.30 -2.80
CA GLU A 362 14.35 -8.11 -1.67
C GLU A 362 13.16 -8.74 -0.94
N CYS A 363 13.33 -10.01 -0.58
CA CYS A 363 12.47 -10.71 0.38
C CYS A 363 13.36 -11.56 1.29
N ALA A 364 13.36 -11.28 2.58
CA ALA A 364 14.33 -11.85 3.52
C ALA A 364 13.71 -12.23 4.86
N ASN A 365 14.48 -12.99 5.67
CA ASN A 365 14.20 -13.19 7.08
C ASN A 365 15.42 -12.83 7.91
N PHE A 366 15.16 -12.25 9.07
CA PHE A 366 16.19 -11.83 10.01
C PHE A 366 15.86 -12.30 11.42
N ASP A 367 16.89 -12.46 12.25
CA ASP A 367 16.72 -12.81 13.67
C ASP A 367 15.95 -11.73 14.42
N MET A 368 14.80 -12.08 14.92
CA MET A 368 13.86 -11.16 15.56
C MET A 368 14.44 -10.49 16.83
N TYR A 369 15.34 -11.17 17.54
CA TYR A 369 15.93 -10.62 18.77
C TYR A 369 17.04 -9.61 18.45
N ALA A 370 17.82 -9.88 17.39
CA ALA A 370 18.83 -8.94 16.92
C ALA A 370 18.17 -7.65 16.42
N LEU A 371 17.13 -7.76 15.57
CA LEU A 371 16.37 -6.60 15.09
C LEU A 371 15.75 -5.80 16.24
N ARG A 372 15.19 -6.47 17.22
CA ARG A 372 14.59 -5.80 18.39
C ARG A 372 15.64 -5.02 19.18
N ARG A 373 16.83 -5.58 19.40
CA ARG A 373 17.92 -4.87 20.11
C ARG A 373 18.36 -3.63 19.34
N THR A 374 18.55 -3.75 18.02
CA THR A 374 18.90 -2.63 17.12
C THR A 374 17.82 -1.54 17.16
N ALA A 375 16.56 -1.92 16.98
CA ALA A 375 15.43 -1.00 17.00
C ALA A 375 15.32 -0.21 18.31
N MET A 376 15.47 -0.90 19.45
CA MET A 376 15.42 -0.25 20.77
C MET A 376 16.60 0.70 20.99
N ARG A 377 17.81 0.33 20.50
CA ARG A 377 19.02 1.16 20.60
C ARG A 377 18.85 2.47 19.83
N HIS A 378 18.29 2.40 18.63
CA HIS A 378 18.13 3.55 17.74
C HIS A 378 16.80 4.27 17.88
N GLY A 379 15.84 3.70 18.62
CA GLY A 379 14.49 4.26 18.78
C GLY A 379 13.67 4.24 17.49
N ILE A 380 13.87 3.23 16.63
CA ILE A 380 13.19 3.12 15.32
C ILE A 380 12.13 2.03 15.41
N PHE A 381 10.90 2.38 15.02
CA PHE A 381 9.78 1.46 14.95
C PHE A 381 9.07 1.61 13.61
N THR A 382 8.94 0.50 12.86
CA THR A 382 8.35 0.48 11.52
C THR A 382 7.38 -0.69 11.38
N ASP A 383 6.56 -0.65 10.35
CA ASP A 383 5.68 -1.76 9.98
C ASP A 383 6.45 -3.04 9.64
N ALA A 384 7.59 -2.91 8.96
CA ALA A 384 8.47 -4.03 8.66
C ALA A 384 9.02 -4.67 9.94
N LEU A 385 9.59 -3.85 10.83
CA LEU A 385 10.09 -4.32 12.13
C LEU A 385 9.01 -5.00 12.96
N THR A 386 7.79 -4.45 13.00
CA THR A 386 6.67 -5.04 13.74
C THR A 386 6.40 -6.47 13.31
N ARG A 387 6.57 -6.77 12.02
CA ARG A 387 6.39 -8.11 11.42
C ARG A 387 7.62 -9.00 11.62
N PHE A 388 8.81 -8.52 11.32
CA PHE A 388 10.04 -9.30 11.53
C PHE A 388 10.27 -9.70 12.99
N ASN A 389 9.87 -8.87 13.94
CA ASN A 389 9.92 -9.20 15.38
C ASN A 389 9.06 -10.41 15.80
N LYS A 390 8.30 -11.00 14.86
CA LYS A 390 7.44 -12.17 15.13
C LYS A 390 7.99 -13.47 14.54
N GLY A 391 9.07 -13.40 13.76
CA GLY A 391 9.71 -14.56 13.16
C GLY A 391 8.94 -15.10 11.97
N GLN A 392 8.95 -14.36 10.87
CA GLN A 392 8.31 -14.76 9.62
C GLN A 392 8.90 -16.06 9.06
N SER A 393 8.05 -16.87 8.40
CA SER A 393 8.47 -18.12 7.80
C SER A 393 9.27 -17.90 6.52
N PRO A 394 10.46 -18.46 6.36
CA PRO A 394 11.21 -18.38 5.10
C PRO A 394 10.52 -19.15 3.95
N ALA A 395 9.61 -20.08 4.25
CA ALA A 395 8.91 -20.87 3.23
C ALA A 395 7.95 -20.04 2.35
N GLN A 396 7.60 -18.82 2.77
CA GLN A 396 6.72 -17.94 1.99
C GLN A 396 7.46 -17.00 1.03
N ILE A 397 8.80 -16.99 1.03
CA ILE A 397 9.59 -16.04 0.23
C ILE A 397 9.31 -16.18 -1.27
N ASP A 398 9.35 -17.40 -1.80
CA ASP A 398 9.21 -17.63 -3.23
C ASP A 398 7.84 -17.20 -3.77
N PRO A 399 6.70 -17.64 -3.21
CA PRO A 399 5.39 -17.18 -3.68
C PRO A 399 5.21 -15.67 -3.55
N ILE A 400 5.73 -15.07 -2.48
CA ILE A 400 5.62 -13.64 -2.24
C ILE A 400 6.45 -12.84 -3.24
N LEU A 401 7.70 -13.25 -3.47
CA LEU A 401 8.57 -12.58 -4.44
C LEU A 401 8.00 -12.68 -5.86
N LYS A 402 7.45 -13.85 -6.23
CA LYS A 402 6.80 -14.03 -7.53
C LYS A 402 5.58 -13.14 -7.71
N TRP A 403 4.75 -13.02 -6.67
CA TRP A 403 3.60 -12.13 -6.70
C TRP A 403 4.02 -10.67 -6.84
N LEU A 404 5.03 -10.24 -6.07
CA LEU A 404 5.57 -8.89 -6.13
C LEU A 404 6.11 -8.54 -7.52
N ILE A 405 6.82 -9.46 -8.19
CA ILE A 405 7.27 -9.28 -9.58
C ILE A 405 6.09 -8.98 -10.51
N GLY A 406 4.98 -9.69 -10.34
CA GLY A 406 3.77 -9.45 -11.13
C GLY A 406 3.15 -8.07 -10.92
N MET A 407 3.32 -7.49 -9.72
CA MET A 407 2.77 -6.17 -9.39
C MET A 407 3.62 -5.00 -9.87
N VAL A 408 4.94 -5.11 -9.78
CA VAL A 408 5.84 -3.99 -10.09
C VAL A 408 5.98 -3.73 -11.60
N GLY A 409 5.57 -4.68 -12.44
CA GLY A 409 5.80 -4.60 -13.89
C GLY A 409 7.29 -4.71 -14.24
N GLY A 410 7.67 -4.19 -15.42
CA GLY A 410 9.04 -4.31 -15.89
C GLY A 410 9.37 -5.71 -16.43
N LYS A 411 10.67 -6.00 -16.57
CA LYS A 411 11.16 -7.28 -17.08
C LYS A 411 12.20 -7.85 -16.12
N GLN A 412 11.97 -9.07 -15.67
CA GLN A 412 12.98 -9.78 -14.87
C GLN A 412 14.32 -9.80 -15.62
N ALA A 413 15.40 -9.43 -14.94
CA ALA A 413 16.72 -9.19 -15.53
C ALA A 413 17.85 -9.95 -14.83
N SER A 414 17.55 -10.71 -13.77
CA SER A 414 18.44 -11.70 -13.18
C SER A 414 17.64 -12.96 -12.82
N PRO A 415 18.27 -14.14 -12.66
CA PRO A 415 17.64 -15.23 -11.93
C PRO A 415 17.34 -14.78 -10.51
N MET A 416 16.47 -15.52 -9.82
CA MET A 416 16.32 -15.31 -8.39
C MET A 416 17.61 -15.75 -7.68
N LEU A 417 18.28 -14.77 -7.10
CA LEU A 417 19.50 -14.98 -6.34
C LEU A 417 19.13 -15.09 -4.85
N PHE A 418 19.53 -16.16 -4.21
CA PHE A 418 19.29 -16.30 -2.77
C PHE A 418 20.50 -16.85 -2.04
N LYS A 419 20.64 -16.43 -0.79
CA LYS A 419 21.60 -16.97 0.17
C LYS A 419 20.80 -17.48 1.37
N ASN A 420 20.60 -18.78 1.39
CA ASN A 420 19.89 -19.47 2.47
C ASN A 420 20.76 -20.63 2.96
N HIS A 421 20.99 -20.70 4.25
CA HIS A 421 21.75 -21.76 4.88
C HIS A 421 20.95 -22.59 5.89
N SER A 422 19.73 -22.20 6.19
CA SER A 422 18.88 -23.05 7.00
C SER A 422 18.34 -24.18 6.12
N SER A 423 18.75 -25.41 6.40
CA SER A 423 17.93 -26.56 6.03
C SER A 423 16.54 -26.32 6.62
N LEU A 424 15.56 -25.99 5.77
CA LEU A 424 14.16 -26.03 6.17
C LEU A 424 13.95 -27.42 6.76
N ARG A 425 13.84 -27.52 8.07
CA ARG A 425 13.34 -28.74 8.69
C ARG A 425 11.93 -28.89 8.15
N GLN A 426 11.74 -29.82 7.23
CA GLN A 426 10.42 -30.30 6.89
C GLN A 426 9.82 -30.82 8.18
N VAL A 427 9.00 -30.02 8.81
CA VAL A 427 8.08 -30.53 9.83
C VAL A 427 7.04 -31.29 9.03
N LEU A 428 7.24 -32.61 8.92
CA LEU A 428 6.20 -33.52 8.50
C LEU A 428 5.11 -33.42 9.58
N VAL A 429 4.00 -32.78 9.26
CA VAL A 429 2.76 -32.84 10.02
C VAL A 429 2.00 -34.08 9.58
#